data_ae73e0de4e042243b144db0bb75b4068
#
_entry.id   ae73e0de4e042243b144db0bb75b4068
#
_cell.length_a   1.000
_cell.length_b   1.000
_cell.length_c   1.000
_cell.angle_alpha   90.00
_cell.angle_beta   90.00
_cell.angle_gamma   90.00
#
_symmetry.space_group_name_H-M   'P 1'
#
loop_
_entity.id
_entity.type
_entity.pdbx_description
1 polymer ?
#
loop_
_entity_poly.entity_id
_entity_poly.type
_entity_poly.pdbx_seq_one_letter_code
_entity_poly.pdbx_strand_id
1 'polypeptide(L)'
;SVGGAVAIDFANPVKPVVHPVKFDFSSTGYALCIVDTGGNHADLTEEYAAIPREMGAVAKYFGKDVLSEVKSEQVLRSIPELRKACGDRAVLRAMHFYREDGRAQGESDALERGDFEAFLHLVQNSGESSYCLLQNVYPSSVPAEQPVSIAIAVGSAVLGGRGAIRVHGGGFGG
;
A
#
# COMPACT_ATOMS: atom_id res chain seq x y z
N SER A 1 -15.48 17.94 -3.57
CA SER A 1 -15.51 16.86 -2.58
C SER A 1 -16.14 17.37 -1.30
N VAL A 2 -17.13 16.68 -0.81
CA VAL A 2 -17.65 16.88 0.54
C VAL A 2 -16.54 16.35 1.46
N GLY A 3 -15.95 17.17 2.32
CA GLY A 3 -14.87 16.76 3.21
C GLY A 3 -15.24 15.51 4.02
N GLY A 4 -14.28 14.61 4.22
CA GLY A 4 -14.48 13.36 4.95
C GLY A 4 -13.66 12.21 4.39
N ALA A 5 -13.77 11.04 5.02
CA ALA A 5 -13.18 9.79 4.54
C ALA A 5 -14.24 8.89 3.92
N VAL A 6 -13.82 8.02 3.02
CA VAL A 6 -14.63 6.97 2.44
C VAL A 6 -13.82 5.67 2.42
N ALA A 7 -14.45 4.55 2.73
CA ALA A 7 -13.93 3.24 2.44
C ALA A 7 -14.53 2.76 1.11
N ILE A 8 -13.71 2.25 0.21
CA ILE A 8 -14.15 1.80 -1.11
C ILE A 8 -13.80 0.32 -1.25
N ASP A 9 -14.81 -0.52 -1.42
CA ASP A 9 -14.63 -1.94 -1.71
C ASP A 9 -14.66 -2.16 -3.23
N PHE A 10 -13.57 -2.67 -3.77
CA PHE A 10 -13.37 -3.01 -5.16
C PHE A 10 -13.52 -4.52 -5.45
N ALA A 11 -14.16 -5.30 -4.58
CA ALA A 11 -14.42 -6.72 -4.85
C ALA A 11 -15.14 -6.91 -6.20
N ASN A 12 -15.97 -5.93 -6.59
CA ASN A 12 -16.47 -5.80 -7.95
C ASN A 12 -15.93 -4.49 -8.57
N PRO A 13 -14.90 -4.54 -9.41
CA PRO A 13 -14.28 -3.32 -9.96
C PRO A 13 -15.19 -2.53 -10.90
N VAL A 14 -16.21 -3.18 -11.49
CA VAL A 14 -17.20 -2.52 -12.35
C VAL A 14 -18.24 -1.74 -11.53
N LYS A 15 -18.50 -2.17 -10.30
CA LYS A 15 -19.45 -1.55 -9.39
C LYS A 15 -18.88 -1.54 -7.96
N PRO A 16 -17.91 -0.66 -7.69
CA PRO A 16 -17.34 -0.54 -6.35
C PRO A 16 -18.40 -0.06 -5.35
N VAL A 17 -18.30 -0.55 -4.12
CA VAL A 17 -19.15 -0.10 -3.02
C VAL A 17 -18.43 0.96 -2.22
N VAL A 18 -19.07 2.12 -2.03
CA VAL A 18 -18.52 3.26 -1.30
C VAL A 18 -19.21 3.39 0.04
N HIS A 19 -18.46 3.32 1.13
CA HIS A 19 -18.93 3.49 2.50
C HIS A 19 -18.39 4.82 3.05
N PRO A 20 -19.25 5.84 3.30
CA PRO A 20 -18.81 7.06 3.97
C PRO A 20 -18.39 6.75 5.41
N VAL A 21 -17.19 7.19 5.80
CA VAL A 21 -16.67 7.08 7.16
C VAL A 21 -16.94 8.39 7.88
N LYS A 22 -17.70 8.34 8.98
CA LYS A 22 -18.04 9.51 9.78
C LYS A 22 -16.89 9.85 10.73
N PHE A 23 -15.99 10.73 10.29
CA PHE A 23 -14.88 11.20 11.11
C PHE A 23 -14.55 12.66 10.77
N ASP A 24 -14.33 13.47 11.80
CA ASP A 24 -13.91 14.87 11.66
C ASP A 24 -12.40 15.02 11.88
N PHE A 25 -11.64 15.06 10.78
CA PHE A 25 -10.20 15.26 10.84
C PHE A 25 -9.79 16.61 11.42
N SER A 26 -10.65 17.65 11.33
CA SER A 26 -10.31 18.98 11.85
C SER A 26 -10.19 18.99 13.37
N SER A 27 -10.87 18.07 14.05
CA SER A 27 -10.83 17.94 15.52
C SER A 27 -9.55 17.29 16.06
N THR A 28 -8.73 16.70 15.20
CA THR A 28 -7.56 15.91 15.63
C THR A 28 -6.33 16.74 15.97
N GLY A 29 -6.24 17.98 15.49
CA GLY A 29 -5.04 18.80 15.61
C GLY A 29 -3.92 18.41 14.65
N TYR A 30 -4.17 17.47 13.72
CA TYR A 30 -3.23 17.05 12.66
C TYR A 30 -3.56 17.73 11.32
N ALA A 31 -2.58 17.80 10.44
CA ALA A 31 -2.74 18.26 9.08
C ALA A 31 -2.32 17.15 8.10
N LEU A 32 -3.10 16.97 7.03
CA LEU A 32 -2.68 16.16 5.89
C LEU A 32 -1.74 16.98 5.01
N CYS A 33 -0.52 16.50 4.83
CA CYS A 33 0.48 17.11 3.98
C CYS A 33 0.79 16.20 2.78
N ILE A 34 0.84 16.77 1.60
CA ILE A 34 1.32 16.10 0.39
C ILE A 34 2.69 16.70 0.07
N VAL A 35 3.69 15.84 -0.06
CA VAL A 35 5.07 16.25 -0.37
C VAL A 35 5.39 15.78 -1.78
N ASP A 36 5.59 16.73 -2.68
CA ASP A 36 6.16 16.47 -4.01
C ASP A 36 7.67 16.25 -3.85
N THR A 37 8.14 15.07 -4.21
CA THR A 37 9.55 14.70 -4.08
C THR A 37 10.41 15.13 -5.28
N GLY A 38 9.79 15.70 -6.32
CA GLY A 38 10.45 16.08 -7.56
C GLY A 38 10.95 14.89 -8.39
N GLY A 39 10.48 13.69 -8.09
CA GLY A 39 10.84 12.49 -8.84
C GLY A 39 10.35 12.53 -10.28
N ASN A 40 11.12 11.92 -11.17
CA ASN A 40 10.74 11.83 -12.59
C ASN A 40 9.91 10.55 -12.81
N HIS A 41 8.71 10.71 -13.39
CA HIS A 41 7.83 9.60 -13.77
C HIS A 41 8.08 9.08 -15.20
N ALA A 42 9.05 9.64 -15.94
CA ALA A 42 9.37 9.17 -17.28
C ALA A 42 9.89 7.73 -17.21
N ASP A 43 9.37 6.87 -18.09
CA ASP A 43 9.78 5.49 -18.26
C ASP A 43 9.51 4.51 -17.07
N LEU A 44 8.59 4.84 -16.15
CA LEU A 44 8.20 3.95 -15.05
C LEU A 44 7.08 2.96 -15.39
N THR A 45 6.63 2.91 -16.64
CA THR A 45 5.52 2.05 -17.10
C THR A 45 5.73 0.59 -16.74
N GLU A 46 6.97 0.06 -16.92
CA GLU A 46 7.30 -1.32 -16.59
C GLU A 46 7.27 -1.59 -15.06
N GLU A 47 7.68 -0.64 -14.25
CA GLU A 47 7.63 -0.76 -12.79
C GLU A 47 6.18 -0.84 -12.29
N TYR A 48 5.30 0.00 -12.84
CA TYR A 48 3.86 -0.06 -12.54
C TYR A 48 3.23 -1.36 -13.05
N ALA A 49 3.53 -1.77 -14.27
CA ALA A 49 3.00 -3.00 -14.86
C ALA A 49 3.51 -4.27 -14.15
N ALA A 50 4.69 -4.23 -13.55
CA ALA A 50 5.26 -5.35 -12.81
C ALA A 50 4.44 -5.73 -11.57
N ILE A 51 3.79 -4.76 -10.91
CA ILE A 51 3.01 -5.03 -9.69
C ILE A 51 1.85 -6.01 -9.96
N PRO A 52 0.86 -5.68 -10.81
CA PRO A 52 -0.24 -6.60 -11.08
C PRO A 52 0.22 -7.88 -11.79
N ARG A 53 1.23 -7.80 -12.65
CA ARG A 53 1.79 -8.97 -13.33
C ARG A 53 2.37 -9.99 -12.35
N GLU A 54 3.14 -9.56 -11.37
CA GLU A 54 3.75 -10.44 -10.37
C GLU A 54 2.72 -10.98 -9.38
N MET A 55 1.77 -10.16 -8.92
CA MET A 55 0.64 -10.63 -8.12
C MET A 55 -0.21 -11.66 -8.87
N GLY A 56 -0.47 -11.41 -10.17
CA GLY A 56 -1.18 -12.35 -11.04
C GLY A 56 -0.43 -13.67 -11.26
N ALA A 57 0.90 -13.64 -11.31
CA ALA A 57 1.71 -14.86 -11.42
C ALA A 57 1.53 -15.76 -10.18
N VAL A 58 1.45 -15.19 -8.98
CA VAL A 58 1.16 -15.94 -7.75
C VAL A 58 -0.26 -16.51 -7.78
N ALA A 59 -1.27 -15.74 -8.20
CA ALA A 59 -2.63 -16.24 -8.34
C ALA A 59 -2.72 -17.41 -9.33
N LYS A 60 -2.07 -17.28 -10.49
CA LYS A 60 -2.03 -18.32 -11.54
C LYS A 60 -1.36 -19.60 -11.07
N TYR A 61 -0.38 -19.55 -10.20
CA TYR A 61 0.21 -20.74 -9.59
C TYR A 61 -0.83 -21.62 -8.90
N PHE A 62 -1.87 -21.02 -8.33
CA PHE A 62 -3.01 -21.69 -7.70
C PHE A 62 -4.21 -21.91 -8.67
N GLY A 63 -4.03 -21.65 -9.97
CA GLY A 63 -5.10 -21.78 -10.96
C GLY A 63 -6.19 -20.72 -10.85
N LYS A 64 -5.83 -19.52 -10.34
CA LYS A 64 -6.73 -18.38 -10.15
C LYS A 64 -6.28 -17.19 -10.98
N ASP A 65 -7.21 -16.27 -11.27
CA ASP A 65 -6.90 -15.07 -12.04
C ASP A 65 -6.39 -13.93 -11.15
N VAL A 66 -6.89 -13.82 -9.94
CA VAL A 66 -6.55 -12.75 -8.98
C VAL A 66 -6.29 -13.30 -7.58
N LEU A 67 -5.48 -12.56 -6.79
CA LEU A 67 -5.11 -12.98 -5.42
C LEU A 67 -6.30 -13.05 -4.46
N SER A 68 -7.35 -12.28 -4.67
CA SER A 68 -8.57 -12.33 -3.84
C SER A 68 -9.29 -13.68 -3.89
N GLU A 69 -9.02 -14.51 -4.90
CA GLU A 69 -9.54 -15.87 -5.02
C GLU A 69 -8.66 -16.94 -4.34
N VAL A 70 -7.48 -16.54 -3.82
CA VAL A 70 -6.52 -17.42 -3.14
C VAL A 70 -6.48 -17.06 -1.66
N LYS A 71 -6.51 -18.06 -0.78
CA LYS A 71 -6.37 -17.80 0.67
C LYS A 71 -4.93 -17.49 1.03
N SER A 72 -4.72 -16.50 1.89
CA SER A 72 -3.40 -16.07 2.36
C SER A 72 -2.57 -17.23 2.96
N GLU A 73 -3.23 -18.15 3.69
CA GLU A 73 -2.58 -19.32 4.28
C GLU A 73 -2.01 -20.29 3.24
N GLN A 74 -2.64 -20.38 2.05
CA GLN A 74 -2.12 -21.19 0.95
C GLN A 74 -0.82 -20.58 0.41
N VAL A 75 -0.79 -19.26 0.25
CA VAL A 75 0.42 -18.55 -0.19
C VAL A 75 1.55 -18.73 0.82
N LEU A 76 1.26 -18.55 2.12
CA LEU A 76 2.27 -18.68 3.18
C LEU A 76 2.86 -20.09 3.26
N ARG A 77 2.05 -21.13 3.07
CA ARG A 77 2.51 -22.53 3.09
C ARG A 77 3.32 -22.92 1.85
N SER A 78 3.14 -22.21 0.74
CA SER A 78 3.78 -22.52 -0.53
C SER A 78 4.94 -21.57 -0.87
N ILE A 79 5.43 -20.79 0.11
CA ILE A 79 6.53 -19.83 -0.12
C ILE A 79 7.74 -20.47 -0.80
N PRO A 80 8.26 -21.65 -0.39
CA PRO A 80 9.44 -22.25 -1.03
C PRO A 80 9.23 -22.55 -2.52
N GLU A 81 8.04 -23.00 -2.90
CA GLU A 81 7.66 -23.34 -4.27
C GLU A 81 7.40 -22.06 -5.09
N LEU A 82 6.68 -21.10 -4.52
CA LEU A 82 6.37 -19.82 -5.15
C LEU A 82 7.63 -19.02 -5.46
N ARG A 83 8.63 -19.02 -4.58
CA ARG A 83 9.91 -18.37 -4.82
C ARG A 83 10.60 -18.92 -6.07
N LYS A 84 10.50 -20.23 -6.30
CA LYS A 84 11.07 -20.88 -7.49
C LYS A 84 10.25 -20.59 -8.76
N ALA A 85 8.93 -20.55 -8.63
CA ALA A 85 8.02 -20.39 -9.77
C ALA A 85 7.81 -18.93 -10.19
N CYS A 86 7.71 -18.02 -9.23
CA CYS A 86 7.30 -16.64 -9.46
C CYS A 86 8.39 -15.61 -9.07
N GLY A 87 9.39 -16.01 -8.28
CA GLY A 87 10.42 -15.14 -7.73
C GLY A 87 10.03 -14.49 -6.40
N ASP A 88 11.05 -14.01 -5.66
CA ASP A 88 10.90 -13.49 -4.31
C ASP A 88 10.00 -12.24 -4.27
N ARG A 89 10.17 -11.31 -5.21
CA ARG A 89 9.39 -10.06 -5.25
C ARG A 89 7.90 -10.31 -5.48
N ALA A 90 7.53 -11.27 -6.31
CA ALA A 90 6.14 -11.65 -6.51
C ALA A 90 5.48 -12.16 -5.22
N VAL A 91 6.21 -12.97 -4.45
CA VAL A 91 5.75 -13.47 -3.15
C VAL A 91 5.59 -12.32 -2.15
N LEU A 92 6.55 -11.40 -2.07
CA LEU A 92 6.47 -10.22 -1.19
C LEU A 92 5.27 -9.34 -1.54
N ARG A 93 5.03 -9.08 -2.83
CA ARG A 93 3.88 -8.32 -3.33
C ARG A 93 2.55 -8.99 -3.00
N ALA A 94 2.47 -10.32 -3.10
CA ALA A 94 1.29 -11.07 -2.66
C ALA A 94 1.06 -10.94 -1.14
N MET A 95 2.11 -10.99 -0.33
CA MET A 95 2.03 -10.79 1.13
C MET A 95 1.56 -9.36 1.46
N HIS A 96 2.03 -8.35 0.70
CA HIS A 96 1.53 -6.99 0.84
C HIS A 96 0.03 -6.92 0.59
N PHE A 97 -0.46 -7.50 -0.50
CA PHE A 97 -1.88 -7.50 -0.87
C PHE A 97 -2.78 -7.95 0.29
N TYR A 98 -2.51 -9.11 0.88
CA TYR A 98 -3.34 -9.63 1.98
C TYR A 98 -3.25 -8.79 3.26
N ARG A 99 -2.10 -8.20 3.54
CA ARG A 99 -1.94 -7.33 4.70
C ARG A 99 -2.64 -6.00 4.52
N GLU A 100 -2.64 -5.47 3.29
CA GLU A 100 -3.23 -4.18 2.98
C GLU A 100 -4.75 -4.23 2.99
N ASP A 101 -5.34 -5.31 2.49
CA ASP A 101 -6.78 -5.53 2.55
C ASP A 101 -7.31 -5.44 3.99
N GLY A 102 -6.70 -6.18 4.91
CA GLY A 102 -7.07 -6.10 6.34
C GLY A 102 -6.77 -4.75 6.98
N ARG A 103 -5.72 -4.03 6.53
CA ARG A 103 -5.40 -2.69 7.05
C ARG A 103 -6.43 -1.64 6.62
N ALA A 104 -6.84 -1.65 5.36
CA ALA A 104 -7.84 -0.71 4.87
C ALA A 104 -9.15 -0.80 5.67
N GLN A 105 -9.59 -2.03 5.99
CA GLN A 105 -10.73 -2.21 6.87
C GLN A 105 -10.44 -1.71 8.29
N GLY A 106 -9.28 -2.03 8.84
CA GLY A 106 -8.87 -1.57 10.16
C GLY A 106 -8.78 -0.04 10.28
N GLU A 107 -8.34 0.65 9.23
CA GLU A 107 -8.30 2.12 9.16
C GLU A 107 -9.72 2.72 9.22
N SER A 108 -10.65 2.16 8.46
CA SER A 108 -12.06 2.57 8.50
C SER A 108 -12.66 2.35 9.89
N ASP A 109 -12.47 1.17 10.47
CA ASP A 109 -12.98 0.82 11.79
C ASP A 109 -12.38 1.71 12.90
N ALA A 110 -11.09 2.06 12.80
CA ALA A 110 -10.43 2.95 13.75
C ALA A 110 -11.03 4.36 13.71
N LEU A 111 -11.25 4.92 12.52
CA LEU A 111 -11.90 6.21 12.35
C LEU A 111 -13.34 6.21 12.88
N GLU A 112 -14.12 5.17 12.58
CA GLU A 112 -15.51 5.06 13.06
C GLU A 112 -15.61 5.00 14.59
N ARG A 113 -14.61 4.40 15.26
CA ARG A 113 -14.52 4.38 16.72
C ARG A 113 -13.91 5.66 17.32
N GLY A 114 -13.45 6.59 16.48
CA GLY A 114 -12.76 7.80 16.94
C GLY A 114 -11.33 7.53 17.46
N ASP A 115 -10.75 6.37 17.13
CA ASP A 115 -9.40 5.97 17.54
C ASP A 115 -8.37 6.41 16.49
N PHE A 116 -8.04 7.71 16.54
CA PHE A 116 -7.15 8.32 15.57
C PHE A 116 -5.69 7.83 15.69
N GLU A 117 -5.25 7.45 16.89
CA GLU A 117 -3.91 6.89 17.09
C GLU A 117 -3.79 5.51 16.41
N ALA A 118 -4.80 4.65 16.55
CA ALA A 118 -4.83 3.38 15.82
C ALA A 118 -4.84 3.59 14.30
N PHE A 119 -5.59 4.58 13.80
CA PHE A 119 -5.58 4.95 12.38
C PHE A 119 -4.17 5.35 11.92
N LEU A 120 -3.49 6.26 12.64
CA LEU A 120 -2.12 6.68 12.29
C LEU A 120 -1.14 5.51 12.30
N HIS A 121 -1.26 4.60 13.26
CA HIS A 121 -0.44 3.40 13.33
C HIS A 121 -0.65 2.47 12.12
N LEU A 122 -1.89 2.30 11.68
CA LEU A 122 -2.21 1.50 10.48
C LEU A 122 -1.66 2.16 9.21
N VAL A 123 -1.78 3.48 9.07
CA VAL A 123 -1.20 4.24 7.95
C VAL A 123 0.33 4.08 7.91
N GLN A 124 1.01 4.17 9.06
CA GLN A 124 2.44 3.96 9.16
C GLN A 124 2.83 2.52 8.75
N ASN A 125 2.13 1.52 9.26
CA ASN A 125 2.36 0.11 8.91
C ASN A 125 2.09 -0.17 7.43
N SER A 126 1.16 0.54 6.81
CA SER A 126 0.89 0.47 5.38
C SER A 126 2.08 1.03 4.57
N GLY A 127 2.65 2.15 5.02
CA GLY A 127 3.87 2.72 4.44
C GLY A 127 5.07 1.78 4.50
N GLU A 128 5.29 1.15 5.64
CA GLU A 128 6.35 0.14 5.84
C GLU A 128 6.15 -1.09 4.95
N SER A 129 4.90 -1.55 4.83
CA SER A 129 4.55 -2.64 3.94
C SER A 129 4.76 -2.28 2.47
N SER A 130 4.43 -1.05 2.06
CA SER A 130 4.72 -0.53 0.73
C SER A 130 6.23 -0.53 0.45
N TYR A 131 7.04 -0.08 1.40
CA TYR A 131 8.50 -0.04 1.28
C TYR A 131 9.11 -1.44 1.20
N CYS A 132 8.76 -2.32 2.16
CA CYS A 132 9.42 -3.61 2.34
C CYS A 132 8.88 -4.70 1.42
N LEU A 133 7.56 -4.72 1.16
CA LEU A 133 6.88 -5.83 0.51
C LEU A 133 6.41 -5.48 -0.91
N LEU A 134 5.68 -4.38 -1.09
CA LEU A 134 5.25 -3.94 -2.42
C LEU A 134 6.43 -3.47 -3.25
N GLN A 135 7.39 -2.81 -2.61
CA GLN A 135 8.61 -2.27 -3.21
C GLN A 135 8.27 -1.28 -4.34
N ASN A 136 7.42 -0.31 -4.03
CA ASN A 136 6.99 0.75 -4.95
C ASN A 136 7.51 2.14 -4.54
N VAL A 137 8.55 2.22 -3.69
CA VAL A 137 9.09 3.50 -3.20
C VAL A 137 10.16 4.07 -4.12
N TYR A 138 10.86 3.20 -4.84
CA TYR A 138 11.82 3.59 -5.88
C TYR A 138 11.86 2.54 -7.00
N PRO A 139 12.21 2.94 -8.24
CA PRO A 139 12.29 2.00 -9.35
C PRO A 139 13.48 1.06 -9.21
N SER A 140 13.27 -0.22 -9.45
CA SER A 140 14.34 -1.23 -9.41
C SER A 140 15.36 -1.06 -10.53
N SER A 141 14.97 -0.41 -11.62
CA SER A 141 15.80 -0.09 -12.77
C SER A 141 16.84 0.99 -12.49
N VAL A 142 16.58 1.90 -11.55
CA VAL A 142 17.47 3.02 -11.21
C VAL A 142 17.61 3.15 -9.67
N PRO A 143 18.26 2.19 -9.01
CA PRO A 143 18.28 2.12 -7.54
C PRO A 143 19.08 3.28 -6.86
N ALA A 144 19.83 4.06 -7.64
CA ALA A 144 20.53 5.23 -7.13
C ALA A 144 19.62 6.47 -6.99
N GLU A 145 18.47 6.50 -7.64
CA GLU A 145 17.52 7.62 -7.60
C GLU A 145 16.33 7.28 -6.70
N GLN A 146 16.35 7.78 -5.48
CA GLN A 146 15.36 7.45 -4.45
C GLN A 146 14.80 8.71 -3.76
N PRO A 147 14.19 9.64 -4.48
CA PRO A 147 13.67 10.86 -3.87
C PRO A 147 12.56 10.60 -2.85
N VAL A 148 11.67 9.64 -3.12
CA VAL A 148 10.60 9.23 -2.19
C VAL A 148 11.18 8.61 -0.91
N SER A 149 12.22 7.75 -1.02
CA SER A 149 12.89 7.18 0.15
C SER A 149 13.50 8.26 1.04
N ILE A 150 14.14 9.27 0.43
CA ILE A 150 14.72 10.41 1.15
C ILE A 150 13.61 11.20 1.86
N ALA A 151 12.50 11.49 1.15
CA ALA A 151 11.37 12.21 1.72
C ALA A 151 10.76 11.46 2.92
N ILE A 152 10.59 10.14 2.82
CA ILE A 152 10.11 9.29 3.92
C ILE A 152 11.10 9.33 5.09
N ALA A 153 12.38 9.19 4.85
CA ALA A 153 13.41 9.19 5.91
C ALA A 153 13.47 10.53 6.66
N VAL A 154 13.49 11.64 5.92
CA VAL A 154 13.52 12.99 6.50
C VAL A 154 12.21 13.30 7.21
N GLY A 155 11.07 13.01 6.58
CA GLY A 155 9.74 13.22 7.16
C GLY A 155 9.54 12.41 8.44
N SER A 156 9.96 11.15 8.46
CA SER A 156 9.91 10.32 9.67
C SER A 156 10.74 10.90 10.81
N ALA A 157 11.92 11.41 10.51
CA ALA A 157 12.79 12.07 11.50
C ALA A 157 12.16 13.36 12.06
N VAL A 158 11.53 14.17 11.21
CA VAL A 158 10.83 15.40 11.61
C VAL A 158 9.59 15.08 12.45
N LEU A 159 8.80 14.09 12.06
CA LEU A 159 7.61 13.67 12.80
C LEU A 159 7.96 13.11 14.19
N GLY A 160 9.08 12.41 14.33
CA GLY A 160 9.53 11.85 15.61
C GLY A 160 8.47 10.98 16.28
N GLY A 161 7.70 10.21 15.51
CA GLY A 161 6.61 9.36 15.96
C GLY A 161 5.27 10.09 16.19
N ARG A 162 5.17 11.39 15.94
CA ARG A 162 3.94 12.20 16.08
C ARG A 162 3.20 12.31 14.75
N GLY A 163 2.72 11.22 14.22
CA GLY A 163 2.02 11.18 12.94
C GLY A 163 2.43 9.97 12.13
N ALA A 164 2.02 9.93 10.89
CA ALA A 164 2.35 8.86 9.96
C ALA A 164 2.81 9.42 8.62
N ILE A 165 3.67 8.68 7.94
CA ILE A 165 4.17 9.03 6.61
C ILE A 165 4.21 7.78 5.74
N ARG A 166 3.80 7.91 4.48
CA ARG A 166 3.88 6.83 3.50
C ARG A 166 3.97 7.36 2.08
N VAL A 167 4.45 6.54 1.18
CA VAL A 167 4.19 6.73 -0.25
C VAL A 167 2.71 6.57 -0.53
N HIS A 168 2.15 7.35 -1.42
CA HIS A 168 0.74 7.28 -1.82
C HIS A 168 0.59 7.17 -3.34
N GLY A 169 -0.54 6.62 -3.80
CA GLY A 169 -0.74 6.34 -5.23
C GLY A 169 0.14 5.20 -5.75
N GLY A 170 0.58 5.29 -6.98
CA GLY A 170 1.39 4.25 -7.63
C GLY A 170 2.80 4.11 -7.06
N GLY A 171 3.32 5.16 -6.44
CA GLY A 171 4.70 5.19 -5.93
C GLY A 171 5.74 5.51 -7.00
N PHE A 172 6.96 5.02 -6.80
CA PHE A 172 8.16 5.12 -7.66
C PHE A 172 8.68 6.53 -7.93
N GLY A 173 7.85 7.46 -8.35
CA GLY A 173 8.27 8.82 -8.72
C GLY A 173 7.83 9.91 -7.73
N GLY A 174 6.97 9.61 -6.77
CA GLY A 174 6.52 10.58 -5.77
C GLY A 174 5.18 11.17 -6.02
#